data_228f6f870c3e5f94c87a2ca90907dd12
#
_entry.id   228f6f870c3e5f94c87a2ca90907dd12
#
_cell.length_a   1.000
_cell.length_b   1.000
_cell.length_c   1.000
_cell.angle_alpha   90.00
_cell.angle_beta   90.00
_cell.angle_gamma   90.00
#
_symmetry.space_group_name_H-M   'P 1'
#
loop_
_entity.id
_entity.type
_entity.pdbx_description
1 polymer ?
#
loop_
_entity_poly.entity_id
_entity_poly.type
_entity_poly.pdbx_seq_one_letter_code
_entity_poly.pdbx_strand_id
1 'polypeptide(L)'
;MRTARWYFDFISPYSYLQHAVLARFDGLVQIEPVPILFAGLLEHHGQKGPAEIPAKKIHTFREVTWRAHQEGIAFTLPPAHPFNPLRLLRLAIALECQPAAIDAIFRFVWVQGCLPDDEPAWQALCERLGVNDPEAAIGRTAVKDALRRNTARAIDEGIFGVPTLAFDDQRFWGFDMTDAALACLRGDALFDSPIMQRAATLPDGVQRRTR
;
A
#
# COMPACT_ATOMS: atom_id res chain seq x y z
N MET A 1 22.72 -1.46 -6.64
CA MET A 1 21.93 -0.97 -5.47
C MET A 1 20.87 -2.02 -5.21
N ARG A 2 20.56 -2.34 -3.94
CA ARG A 2 19.44 -3.23 -3.59
C ARG A 2 18.14 -2.65 -4.11
N THR A 3 17.13 -3.50 -4.39
CA THR A 3 15.77 -3.08 -4.74
C THR A 3 14.82 -3.55 -3.65
N ALA A 4 13.97 -2.65 -3.15
CA ALA A 4 12.86 -2.97 -2.27
C ALA A 4 11.54 -2.82 -3.03
N ARG A 5 10.76 -3.88 -3.08
CA ARG A 5 9.40 -3.81 -3.60
C ARG A 5 8.49 -3.20 -2.56
N TRP A 6 7.77 -2.17 -2.96
CA TRP A 6 6.79 -1.51 -2.13
C TRP A 6 5.39 -1.89 -2.62
N TYR A 7 4.77 -2.85 -1.92
CA TYR A 7 3.41 -3.29 -2.18
C TYR A 7 2.42 -2.34 -1.53
N PHE A 8 1.51 -1.78 -2.31
CA PHE A 8 0.55 -0.79 -1.83
C PHE A 8 -0.79 -0.86 -2.57
N ASP A 9 -1.82 -0.28 -1.94
CA ASP A 9 -3.11 0.01 -2.56
C ASP A 9 -3.53 1.43 -2.14
N PHE A 10 -4.13 2.18 -3.05
CA PHE A 10 -4.59 3.54 -2.79
C PHE A 10 -5.73 3.62 -1.78
N ILE A 11 -6.46 2.50 -1.55
CA ILE A 11 -7.47 2.42 -0.51
C ILE A 11 -6.87 2.48 0.91
N SER A 12 -5.59 2.20 1.07
CA SER A 12 -4.94 2.14 2.38
C SER A 12 -4.40 3.49 2.81
N PRO A 13 -4.91 4.09 3.91
CA PRO A 13 -4.35 5.31 4.46
C PRO A 13 -2.91 5.12 4.97
N TYR A 14 -2.56 3.91 5.44
CA TYR A 14 -1.18 3.61 5.83
C TYR A 14 -0.23 3.56 4.65
N SER A 15 -0.70 3.12 3.46
CA SER A 15 0.08 3.21 2.22
C SER A 15 0.36 4.68 1.86
N TYR A 16 -0.62 5.57 2.04
CA TYR A 16 -0.42 6.99 1.85
C TYR A 16 0.61 7.57 2.84
N LEU A 17 0.49 7.27 4.13
CA LEU A 17 1.48 7.72 5.13
C LEU A 17 2.89 7.24 4.79
N GLN A 18 3.04 5.97 4.40
CA GLN A 18 4.34 5.41 4.03
C GLN A 18 4.87 6.06 2.75
N HIS A 19 4.00 6.31 1.74
CA HIS A 19 4.37 7.04 0.54
C HIS A 19 5.00 8.41 0.86
N ALA A 20 4.40 9.16 1.77
CA ALA A 20 4.88 10.50 2.14
C ALA A 20 6.29 10.49 2.77
N VAL A 21 6.75 9.35 3.27
CA VAL A 21 8.06 9.23 3.91
C VAL A 21 9.04 8.32 3.14
N LEU A 22 8.69 7.86 1.94
CA LEU A 22 9.56 6.98 1.14
C LEU A 22 10.91 7.61 0.80
N ALA A 23 11.00 8.94 0.71
CA ALA A 23 12.27 9.64 0.50
C ALA A 23 13.32 9.35 1.59
N ARG A 24 12.91 8.86 2.78
CA ARG A 24 13.83 8.41 3.84
C ARG A 24 14.69 7.21 3.43
N PHE A 25 14.31 6.51 2.37
CA PHE A 25 15.04 5.36 1.80
C PHE A 25 16.04 5.75 0.71
N ASP A 26 16.07 7.03 0.30
CA ASP A 26 16.96 7.53 -0.75
C ASP A 26 18.43 7.26 -0.39
N GLY A 27 19.18 6.75 -1.37
CA GLY A 27 20.58 6.37 -1.18
C GLY A 27 20.81 5.03 -0.47
N LEU A 28 19.79 4.42 0.15
CA LEU A 28 19.87 3.12 0.82
C LEU A 28 19.40 1.98 -0.09
N VAL A 29 18.30 2.17 -0.80
CA VAL A 29 17.67 1.15 -1.63
C VAL A 29 16.87 1.82 -2.75
N GLN A 30 16.73 1.13 -3.89
CA GLN A 30 15.82 1.56 -4.94
C GLN A 30 14.40 1.03 -4.64
N ILE A 31 13.43 1.93 -4.51
CA ILE A 31 12.03 1.53 -4.32
C ILE A 31 11.41 1.17 -5.68
N GLU A 32 10.89 -0.05 -5.80
CA GLU A 32 10.05 -0.52 -6.91
C GLU A 32 8.58 -0.48 -6.45
N PRO A 33 7.76 0.46 -6.92
CA PRO A 33 6.36 0.52 -6.55
C PRO A 33 5.56 -0.59 -7.23
N VAL A 34 4.83 -1.37 -6.43
CA VAL A 34 4.01 -2.50 -6.90
C VAL A 34 2.57 -2.32 -6.43
N PRO A 35 1.72 -1.67 -7.24
CA PRO A 35 0.30 -1.56 -6.91
C PRO A 35 -0.37 -2.92 -6.98
N ILE A 36 -1.14 -3.25 -5.94
CA ILE A 36 -1.86 -4.51 -5.80
C ILE A 36 -3.29 -4.27 -5.34
N LEU A 37 -4.19 -5.20 -5.61
CA LEU A 37 -5.56 -5.14 -5.10
C LEU A 37 -5.61 -5.75 -3.70
N PHE A 38 -5.72 -4.91 -2.67
CA PHE A 38 -5.74 -5.35 -1.26
C PHE A 38 -6.91 -6.30 -0.97
N ALA A 39 -8.08 -6.08 -1.57
CA ALA A 39 -9.20 -7.00 -1.44
C ALA A 39 -8.86 -8.43 -1.87
N GLY A 40 -7.98 -8.60 -2.88
CA GLY A 40 -7.51 -9.94 -3.30
C GLY A 40 -6.65 -10.63 -2.25
N LEU A 41 -5.83 -9.88 -1.49
CA LEU A 41 -5.09 -10.45 -0.35
C LEU A 41 -6.05 -10.86 0.78
N LEU A 42 -7.04 -10.02 1.09
CA LEU A 42 -8.04 -10.32 2.13
C LEU A 42 -8.83 -11.58 1.79
N GLU A 43 -9.26 -11.71 0.53
CA GLU A 43 -9.96 -12.90 0.04
C GLU A 43 -9.09 -14.16 0.16
N HIS A 44 -7.84 -14.10 -0.32
CA HIS A 44 -6.90 -15.22 -0.26
C HIS A 44 -6.66 -15.71 1.17
N HIS A 45 -6.48 -14.79 2.11
CA HIS A 45 -6.22 -15.11 3.52
C HIS A 45 -7.49 -15.33 4.36
N GLY A 46 -8.69 -15.23 3.78
CA GLY A 46 -9.95 -15.33 4.51
C GLY A 46 -10.11 -14.26 5.59
N GLN A 47 -9.60 -13.07 5.37
CA GLN A 47 -9.58 -11.98 6.33
C GLN A 47 -10.56 -10.87 5.96
N LYS A 48 -11.01 -10.13 6.98
CA LYS A 48 -11.72 -8.86 6.80
C LYS A 48 -10.75 -7.69 6.92
N GLY A 49 -10.91 -6.72 6.03
CA GLY A 49 -10.20 -5.46 6.15
C GLY A 49 -10.60 -4.68 7.42
N PRO A 50 -9.70 -3.86 7.99
CA PRO A 50 -10.01 -3.08 9.18
C PRO A 50 -11.26 -2.22 9.03
N ALA A 51 -11.50 -1.68 7.83
CA ALA A 51 -12.65 -0.83 7.54
C ALA A 51 -14.01 -1.58 7.48
N GLU A 52 -13.98 -2.90 7.37
CA GLU A 52 -15.19 -3.74 7.37
C GLU A 52 -15.69 -4.06 8.79
N ILE A 53 -14.89 -3.73 9.81
CA ILE A 53 -15.24 -3.92 11.23
C ILE A 53 -15.42 -2.52 11.83
N PRO A 54 -16.66 -2.11 12.20
CA PRO A 54 -16.98 -0.73 12.58
C PRO A 54 -16.04 -0.12 13.63
N ALA A 55 -15.77 -0.85 14.70
CA ALA A 55 -14.87 -0.39 15.76
C ALA A 55 -13.41 -0.22 15.28
N LYS A 56 -12.92 -1.14 14.43
CA LYS A 56 -11.59 -1.02 13.83
C LYS A 56 -11.51 0.15 12.85
N LYS A 57 -12.55 0.38 12.04
CA LYS A 57 -12.63 1.52 11.13
C LYS A 57 -12.43 2.84 11.88
N ILE A 58 -13.15 3.04 12.97
CA ILE A 58 -13.05 4.24 13.80
C ILE A 58 -11.62 4.38 14.36
N HIS A 59 -11.09 3.30 14.92
CA HIS A 59 -9.73 3.28 15.47
C HIS A 59 -8.69 3.63 14.38
N THR A 60 -8.75 2.95 13.24
CA THR A 60 -7.83 3.17 12.11
C THR A 60 -7.79 4.64 11.69
N PHE A 61 -8.96 5.27 11.47
CA PHE A 61 -8.97 6.66 11.02
C PHE A 61 -8.53 7.66 12.10
N ARG A 62 -8.79 7.37 13.37
CA ARG A 62 -8.26 8.18 14.48
C ARG A 62 -6.74 8.06 14.57
N GLU A 63 -6.20 6.86 14.47
CA GLU A 63 -4.77 6.60 14.52
C GLU A 63 -4.05 7.23 13.32
N VAL A 64 -4.55 7.03 12.10
CA VAL A 64 -3.95 7.62 10.89
C VAL A 64 -3.97 9.15 10.93
N THR A 65 -5.08 9.75 11.38
CA THR A 65 -5.17 11.22 11.54
C THR A 65 -4.12 11.73 12.54
N TRP A 66 -3.98 11.04 13.67
CA TRP A 66 -2.98 11.38 14.67
C TRP A 66 -1.55 11.24 14.13
N ARG A 67 -1.24 10.12 13.44
CA ARG A 67 0.09 9.90 12.84
C ARG A 67 0.41 10.93 11.77
N ALA A 68 -0.53 11.23 10.89
CA ALA A 68 -0.35 12.26 9.88
C ALA A 68 0.00 13.62 10.52
N HIS A 69 -0.69 13.97 11.61
CA HIS A 69 -0.39 15.20 12.37
C HIS A 69 1.02 15.17 12.97
N GLN A 70 1.45 14.04 13.59
CA GLN A 70 2.78 13.90 14.19
C GLN A 70 3.90 14.02 13.13
N GLU A 71 3.69 13.47 11.94
CA GLU A 71 4.65 13.47 10.84
C GLU A 71 4.58 14.74 9.97
N GLY A 72 3.65 15.67 10.24
CA GLY A 72 3.44 16.87 9.42
C GLY A 72 2.90 16.53 8.01
N ILE A 73 2.26 15.38 7.84
CA ILE A 73 1.69 14.92 6.56
C ILE A 73 0.28 15.51 6.40
N ALA A 74 0.02 16.20 5.28
CA ALA A 74 -1.31 16.67 4.94
C ALA A 74 -2.26 15.47 4.78
N PHE A 75 -3.40 15.50 5.49
CA PHE A 75 -4.34 14.38 5.49
C PHE A 75 -5.78 14.87 5.59
N THR A 76 -6.64 14.29 4.74
CA THR A 76 -8.09 14.52 4.74
C THR A 76 -8.81 13.18 4.66
N LEU A 77 -9.89 13.02 5.43
CA LEU A 77 -10.73 11.84 5.32
C LEU A 77 -11.54 11.89 4.01
N PRO A 78 -11.52 10.83 3.19
CA PRO A 78 -12.39 10.77 2.02
C PRO A 78 -13.87 10.68 2.45
N PRO A 79 -14.82 11.07 1.59
CA PRO A 79 -16.25 11.07 1.92
C PRO A 79 -16.82 9.70 2.21
N ALA A 80 -16.19 8.64 1.68
CA ALA A 80 -16.57 7.25 1.96
C ALA A 80 -15.34 6.34 1.99
N HIS A 81 -15.39 5.29 2.82
CA HIS A 81 -14.39 4.23 2.89
C HIS A 81 -15.01 2.96 3.51
N PRO A 82 -14.78 1.76 2.97
CA PRO A 82 -13.97 1.48 1.78
C PRO A 82 -14.60 2.02 0.48
N PHE A 83 -13.78 2.26 -0.50
CA PHE A 83 -14.17 2.62 -1.88
C PHE A 83 -13.53 1.64 -2.87
N ASN A 84 -13.95 1.66 -4.13
CA ASN A 84 -13.35 0.81 -5.16
C ASN A 84 -12.05 1.43 -5.71
N PRO A 85 -10.85 0.87 -5.46
CA PRO A 85 -9.58 1.46 -5.89
C PRO A 85 -9.17 1.08 -7.32
N LEU A 86 -9.94 0.27 -8.04
CA LEU A 86 -9.51 -0.32 -9.32
C LEU A 86 -9.15 0.72 -10.39
N ARG A 87 -9.90 1.82 -10.50
CA ARG A 87 -9.59 2.91 -11.44
C ARG A 87 -8.21 3.51 -11.11
N LEU A 88 -7.93 3.77 -9.85
CA LEU A 88 -6.68 4.37 -9.38
C LEU A 88 -5.49 3.43 -9.59
N LEU A 89 -5.62 2.16 -9.20
CA LEU A 89 -4.57 1.15 -9.37
C LEU A 89 -4.21 0.94 -10.85
N ARG A 90 -5.23 0.86 -11.70
CA ARG A 90 -5.03 0.71 -13.14
C ARG A 90 -4.44 1.97 -13.77
N LEU A 91 -4.83 3.17 -13.29
CA LEU A 91 -4.25 4.42 -13.75
C LEU A 91 -2.75 4.49 -13.42
N ALA A 92 -2.35 4.14 -12.20
CA ALA A 92 -0.95 4.08 -11.82
C ALA A 92 -0.15 3.12 -12.73
N ILE A 93 -0.68 1.92 -13.00
CA ILE A 93 -0.05 0.96 -13.92
C ILE A 93 -0.01 1.49 -15.36
N ALA A 94 -1.07 2.13 -15.83
CA ALA A 94 -1.13 2.71 -17.16
C ALA A 94 -0.08 3.81 -17.40
N LEU A 95 0.31 4.48 -16.30
CA LEU A 95 1.37 5.49 -16.22
C LEU A 95 2.71 4.92 -15.72
N GLU A 96 2.91 3.59 -15.86
CA GLU A 96 4.17 2.90 -15.53
C GLU A 96 4.64 3.13 -14.09
N CYS A 97 3.71 3.35 -13.17
CA CYS A 97 3.96 3.63 -11.76
C CYS A 97 4.95 4.77 -11.53
N GLN A 98 4.94 5.78 -12.39
CA GLN A 98 5.81 6.95 -12.23
C GLN A 98 5.57 7.62 -10.87
N PRO A 99 6.61 8.03 -10.15
CA PRO A 99 6.48 8.61 -8.81
C PRO A 99 5.51 9.80 -8.74
N ALA A 100 5.55 10.69 -9.74
CA ALA A 100 4.64 11.84 -9.82
C ALA A 100 3.16 11.42 -9.98
N ALA A 101 2.89 10.33 -10.72
CA ALA A 101 1.55 9.81 -10.88
C ALA A 101 1.04 9.18 -9.58
N ILE A 102 1.87 8.39 -8.92
CA ILE A 102 1.54 7.78 -7.61
C ILE A 102 1.24 8.88 -6.58
N ASP A 103 2.10 9.91 -6.49
CA ASP A 103 1.87 11.05 -5.58
C ASP A 103 0.53 11.74 -5.87
N ALA A 104 0.28 12.08 -7.14
CA ALA A 104 -0.94 12.75 -7.54
C ALA A 104 -2.21 11.94 -7.19
N ILE A 105 -2.17 10.60 -7.37
CA ILE A 105 -3.29 9.71 -7.06
C ILE A 105 -3.49 9.59 -5.54
N PHE A 106 -2.43 9.45 -4.75
CA PHE A 106 -2.56 9.46 -3.28
C PHE A 106 -3.12 10.77 -2.77
N ARG A 107 -2.62 11.91 -3.28
CA ARG A 107 -3.12 13.23 -2.91
C ARG A 107 -4.57 13.46 -3.30
N PHE A 108 -5.01 12.93 -4.43
CA PHE A 108 -6.40 12.95 -4.85
C PHE A 108 -7.34 12.38 -3.78
N VAL A 109 -6.99 11.22 -3.21
CA VAL A 109 -7.80 10.58 -2.17
C VAL A 109 -7.57 11.21 -0.79
N TRP A 110 -6.31 11.29 -0.35
CA TRP A 110 -5.97 11.51 1.06
C TRP A 110 -5.62 12.95 1.43
N VAL A 111 -5.57 13.85 0.45
CA VAL A 111 -5.39 15.29 0.67
C VAL A 111 -6.61 16.07 0.17
N GLN A 112 -7.08 15.77 -1.05
CA GLN A 112 -8.20 16.47 -1.66
C GLN A 112 -9.56 15.89 -1.21
N GLY A 113 -9.58 14.66 -0.65
CA GLY A 113 -10.80 13.99 -0.22
C GLY A 113 -11.70 13.57 -1.38
N CYS A 114 -11.12 13.31 -2.56
CA CYS A 114 -11.87 12.91 -3.74
C CYS A 114 -11.92 11.38 -3.88
N LEU A 115 -12.93 10.87 -4.56
CA LEU A 115 -13.05 9.44 -4.87
C LEU A 115 -13.12 9.22 -6.38
N PRO A 116 -12.69 8.03 -6.88
CA PRO A 116 -12.63 7.74 -8.30
C PRO A 116 -14.00 7.61 -8.99
N ASP A 117 -15.10 7.58 -8.25
CA ASP A 117 -16.48 7.60 -8.72
C ASP A 117 -17.09 9.02 -8.77
N ASP A 118 -16.39 10.03 -8.27
CA ASP A 118 -16.68 11.44 -8.53
C ASP A 118 -16.13 11.79 -9.92
N GLU A 119 -16.98 11.74 -10.93
CA GLU A 119 -16.55 11.86 -12.31
C GLU A 119 -15.87 13.21 -12.64
N PRO A 120 -16.35 14.38 -12.19
CA PRO A 120 -15.63 15.64 -12.38
C PRO A 120 -14.23 15.65 -11.76
N ALA A 121 -14.09 15.14 -10.54
CA ALA A 121 -12.79 15.06 -9.86
C ALA A 121 -11.85 14.04 -10.53
N TRP A 122 -12.40 12.91 -11.00
CA TRP A 122 -11.66 11.90 -11.76
C TRP A 122 -11.10 12.46 -13.07
N GLN A 123 -11.92 13.17 -13.86
CA GLN A 123 -11.48 13.80 -15.09
C GLN A 123 -10.37 14.83 -14.83
N ALA A 124 -10.53 15.68 -13.84
CA ALA A 124 -9.50 16.66 -13.46
C ALA A 124 -8.16 16.01 -13.03
N LEU A 125 -8.21 14.85 -12.34
CA LEU A 125 -7.01 14.07 -12.03
C LEU A 125 -6.34 13.57 -13.32
N CYS A 126 -7.10 12.98 -14.23
CA CYS A 126 -6.59 12.41 -15.46
C CYS A 126 -6.01 13.48 -16.39
N GLU A 127 -6.67 14.62 -16.55
CA GLU A 127 -6.16 15.77 -17.30
C GLU A 127 -4.82 16.26 -16.74
N ARG A 128 -4.71 16.41 -15.43
CA ARG A 128 -3.46 16.80 -14.76
C ARG A 128 -2.32 15.80 -15.00
N LEU A 129 -2.65 14.52 -15.14
CA LEU A 129 -1.70 13.45 -15.46
C LEU A 129 -1.47 13.26 -16.97
N GLY A 130 -2.08 14.09 -17.83
CA GLY A 130 -1.93 14.01 -19.29
C GLY A 130 -2.65 12.83 -19.93
N VAL A 131 -3.66 12.26 -19.28
CA VAL A 131 -4.42 11.11 -19.78
C VAL A 131 -5.71 11.60 -20.45
N ASN A 132 -5.71 11.68 -21.77
CA ASN A 132 -6.84 12.19 -22.54
C ASN A 132 -8.04 11.24 -22.62
N ASP A 133 -7.81 9.93 -22.59
CA ASP A 133 -8.86 8.90 -22.59
C ASP A 133 -8.60 7.92 -21.43
N PRO A 134 -9.05 8.28 -20.22
CA PRO A 134 -8.84 7.47 -19.03
C PRO A 134 -9.43 6.06 -19.14
N GLU A 135 -10.63 5.93 -19.70
CA GLU A 135 -11.31 4.64 -19.78
C GLU A 135 -10.58 3.69 -20.74
N ALA A 136 -10.11 4.18 -21.88
CA ALA A 136 -9.26 3.38 -22.76
C ALA A 136 -7.93 3.02 -22.07
N ALA A 137 -7.29 3.95 -21.35
CA ALA A 137 -6.01 3.71 -20.68
C ALA A 137 -6.12 2.61 -19.61
N ILE A 138 -7.08 2.72 -18.68
CA ILE A 138 -7.30 1.73 -17.60
C ILE A 138 -7.99 0.45 -18.08
N GLY A 139 -8.63 0.51 -19.25
CA GLY A 139 -9.34 -0.61 -19.90
C GLY A 139 -8.43 -1.60 -20.59
N ARG A 140 -7.19 -1.22 -20.93
CA ARG A 140 -6.23 -2.08 -21.65
C ARG A 140 -6.03 -3.42 -20.95
N THR A 141 -6.10 -4.51 -21.72
CA THR A 141 -5.89 -5.87 -21.21
C THR A 141 -4.55 -5.99 -20.47
N ALA A 142 -3.48 -5.42 -21.03
CA ALA A 142 -2.16 -5.45 -20.42
C ALA A 142 -2.13 -4.80 -19.02
N VAL A 143 -2.89 -3.71 -18.79
CA VAL A 143 -3.00 -3.02 -17.50
C VAL A 143 -3.76 -3.87 -16.48
N LYS A 144 -4.89 -4.46 -16.90
CA LYS A 144 -5.68 -5.36 -16.04
C LYS A 144 -4.89 -6.59 -15.64
N ASP A 145 -4.17 -7.17 -16.59
CA ASP A 145 -3.35 -8.36 -16.35
C ASP A 145 -2.12 -8.04 -15.50
N ALA A 146 -1.52 -6.85 -15.65
CA ALA A 146 -0.44 -6.41 -14.79
C ALA A 146 -0.90 -6.31 -13.33
N LEU A 147 -2.07 -5.72 -13.05
CA LEU A 147 -2.63 -5.66 -11.69
C LEU A 147 -2.89 -7.06 -11.12
N ARG A 148 -3.44 -7.98 -11.93
CA ARG A 148 -3.65 -9.36 -11.51
C ARG A 148 -2.33 -10.06 -11.18
N ARG A 149 -1.33 -9.95 -12.06
CA ARG A 149 0.01 -10.53 -11.81
C ARG A 149 0.67 -9.96 -10.57
N ASN A 150 0.58 -8.64 -10.36
CA ASN A 150 1.13 -8.00 -9.17
C ASN A 150 0.50 -8.56 -7.90
N THR A 151 -0.83 -8.70 -7.89
CA THR A 151 -1.57 -9.24 -6.73
C THR A 151 -1.25 -10.72 -6.51
N ALA A 152 -1.22 -11.54 -7.56
CA ALA A 152 -0.85 -12.96 -7.47
C ALA A 152 0.59 -13.11 -6.93
N ARG A 153 1.54 -12.34 -7.49
CA ARG A 153 2.92 -12.34 -7.02
C ARG A 153 3.03 -11.95 -5.54
N ALA A 154 2.28 -10.94 -5.10
CA ALA A 154 2.28 -10.55 -3.69
C ALA A 154 1.83 -11.71 -2.79
N ILE A 155 0.79 -12.46 -3.19
CA ILE A 155 0.32 -13.65 -2.49
C ILE A 155 1.41 -14.73 -2.46
N ASP A 156 2.03 -15.04 -3.60
CA ASP A 156 3.09 -16.05 -3.71
C ASP A 156 4.33 -15.69 -2.86
N GLU A 157 4.61 -14.39 -2.69
CA GLU A 157 5.70 -13.89 -1.85
C GLU A 157 5.32 -13.76 -0.37
N GLY A 158 4.12 -14.21 0.03
CA GLY A 158 3.65 -14.18 1.42
C GLY A 158 3.28 -12.77 1.92
N ILE A 159 2.95 -11.84 1.03
CA ILE A 159 2.43 -10.52 1.41
C ILE A 159 0.97 -10.69 1.85
N PHE A 160 0.66 -10.24 3.04
CA PHE A 160 -0.67 -10.39 3.65
C PHE A 160 -1.39 -9.05 3.94
N GLY A 161 -0.74 -7.92 3.66
CA GLY A 161 -1.31 -6.59 3.88
C GLY A 161 -0.53 -5.48 3.19
N VAL A 162 -1.08 -4.28 3.21
CA VAL A 162 -0.50 -3.07 2.63
C VAL A 162 -0.49 -1.91 3.63
N PRO A 163 0.55 -1.05 3.60
CA PRO A 163 1.75 -1.16 2.77
C PRO A 163 2.68 -2.28 3.25
N THR A 164 3.51 -2.82 2.35
CA THR A 164 4.61 -3.71 2.72
C THR A 164 5.84 -3.37 1.90
N LEU A 165 6.97 -3.14 2.57
CA LEU A 165 8.30 -3.10 1.95
C LEU A 165 8.93 -4.48 2.02
N ALA A 166 9.35 -5.02 0.88
CA ALA A 166 9.96 -6.33 0.77
C ALA A 166 11.30 -6.22 0.04
N PHE A 167 12.37 -6.67 0.68
CA PHE A 167 13.70 -6.78 0.10
C PHE A 167 14.44 -7.97 0.70
N ASP A 168 15.28 -8.60 -0.09
CA ASP A 168 15.91 -9.87 0.23
C ASP A 168 14.82 -10.90 0.68
N ASP A 169 14.93 -11.46 1.86
CA ASP A 169 13.95 -12.34 2.50
C ASP A 169 13.09 -11.64 3.57
N GLN A 170 13.27 -10.31 3.75
CA GLN A 170 12.60 -9.52 4.79
C GLN A 170 11.30 -8.89 4.27
N ARG A 171 10.31 -8.81 5.16
CA ARG A 171 8.99 -8.19 4.92
C ARG A 171 8.66 -7.24 6.07
N PHE A 172 8.44 -5.96 5.74
CA PHE A 172 8.10 -4.91 6.70
C PHE A 172 6.70 -4.40 6.38
N TRP A 173 5.71 -4.97 7.07
CA TRP A 173 4.31 -4.65 6.88
C TRP A 173 3.86 -3.52 7.79
N GLY A 174 3.20 -2.52 7.21
CA GLY A 174 2.63 -1.38 7.92
C GLY A 174 3.53 -0.13 7.89
N PHE A 175 2.92 1.01 8.10
CA PHE A 175 3.62 2.28 8.24
C PHE A 175 4.56 2.28 9.46
N ASP A 176 4.15 1.65 10.54
CA ASP A 176 4.89 1.51 11.80
C ASP A 176 6.19 0.70 11.66
N MET A 177 6.29 -0.14 10.63
CA MET A 177 7.53 -0.89 10.35
C MET A 177 8.52 -0.12 9.45
N THR A 178 8.25 1.13 9.12
CA THR A 178 9.15 1.96 8.29
C THR A 178 10.52 2.15 8.93
N ASP A 179 10.57 2.45 10.23
CA ASP A 179 11.84 2.61 10.95
C ASP A 179 12.61 1.30 11.08
N ALA A 180 11.92 0.19 11.26
CA ALA A 180 12.54 -1.14 11.29
C ALA A 180 13.15 -1.50 9.92
N ALA A 181 12.47 -1.21 8.82
CA ALA A 181 13.02 -1.39 7.46
C ALA A 181 14.28 -0.55 7.23
N LEU A 182 14.28 0.71 7.68
CA LEU A 182 15.46 1.60 7.62
C LEU A 182 16.62 1.07 8.47
N ALA A 183 16.34 0.58 9.68
CA ALA A 183 17.36 0.00 10.55
C ALA A 183 18.00 -1.24 9.91
N CYS A 184 17.16 -2.14 9.34
CA CYS A 184 17.63 -3.32 8.63
C CYS A 184 18.53 -2.95 7.44
N LEU A 185 18.14 -1.98 6.61
CA LEU A 185 18.94 -1.53 5.46
C LEU A 185 20.28 -0.91 5.88
N ARG A 186 20.34 -0.33 7.08
CA ARG A 186 21.57 0.23 7.66
C ARG A 186 22.45 -0.81 8.35
N GLY A 187 22.04 -2.09 8.35
CA GLY A 187 22.83 -3.20 8.89
C GLY A 187 22.68 -3.37 10.40
N ASP A 188 21.51 -3.05 10.99
CA ASP A 188 21.25 -3.34 12.40
C ASP A 188 21.32 -4.85 12.63
N ALA A 189 22.27 -5.27 13.48
CA ALA A 189 22.57 -6.66 13.79
C ALA A 189 21.39 -7.42 14.43
N LEU A 190 20.38 -6.72 14.91
CA LEU A 190 19.16 -7.35 15.45
C LEU A 190 18.50 -8.26 14.40
N PHE A 191 18.48 -7.86 13.12
CA PHE A 191 17.81 -8.63 12.06
C PHE A 191 18.49 -9.96 11.74
N ASP A 192 19.79 -10.08 12.03
CA ASP A 192 20.56 -11.32 11.90
C ASP A 192 20.63 -12.13 13.21
N SER A 193 19.99 -11.65 14.27
CA SER A 193 20.07 -12.25 15.61
C SER A 193 19.30 -13.57 15.70
N PRO A 194 19.70 -14.48 16.61
CA PRO A 194 18.99 -15.75 16.84
C PRO A 194 17.53 -15.59 17.25
N ILE A 195 17.17 -14.47 17.91
CA ILE A 195 15.78 -14.21 18.33
C ILE A 195 14.90 -13.88 17.14
N MET A 196 15.42 -13.11 16.15
CA MET A 196 14.70 -12.84 14.91
C MET A 196 14.54 -14.09 14.04
N GLN A 197 15.61 -14.91 13.93
CA GLN A 197 15.57 -16.18 13.21
C GLN A 197 14.58 -17.16 13.84
N ARG A 198 14.48 -17.19 15.16
CA ARG A 198 13.54 -18.04 15.89
C ARG A 198 12.06 -17.70 15.58
N ALA A 199 11.75 -16.45 15.24
CA ALA A 199 10.38 -16.05 14.90
C ALA A 199 9.79 -16.91 13.76
N ALA A 200 10.61 -17.32 12.77
CA ALA A 200 10.19 -18.15 11.65
C ALA A 200 9.90 -19.62 12.03
N THR A 201 10.40 -20.07 13.18
CA THR A 201 10.32 -21.48 13.64
C THR A 201 9.54 -21.62 14.95
N LEU A 202 8.84 -20.57 15.38
CA LEU A 202 8.06 -20.59 16.63
C LEU A 202 6.86 -21.55 16.48
N PRO A 203 6.75 -22.62 17.29
CA PRO A 203 5.67 -23.59 17.15
C PRO A 203 4.34 -23.01 17.66
N ASP A 204 3.23 -23.47 17.07
CA ASP A 204 1.89 -23.14 17.55
C ASP A 204 1.64 -23.78 18.94
N GLY A 205 1.36 -22.95 19.94
CA GLY A 205 1.02 -23.44 21.28
C GLY A 205 -0.43 -23.94 21.36
N VAL A 206 -1.37 -23.25 20.73
CA VAL A 206 -2.81 -23.58 20.70
C VAL A 206 -3.40 -23.19 19.36
N GLN A 207 -4.15 -24.08 18.74
CA GLN A 207 -4.94 -23.77 17.53
C GLN A 207 -6.37 -23.36 17.90
N ARG A 208 -6.86 -22.27 17.33
CA ARG A 208 -8.24 -21.84 17.46
C ARG A 208 -9.16 -22.82 16.76
N ARG A 209 -10.11 -23.45 17.50
CA ARG A 209 -11.15 -24.24 16.85
C ARG A 209 -12.08 -23.29 16.07
N THR A 210 -12.08 -23.41 14.74
CA THR A 210 -13.13 -22.80 13.89
C THR A 210 -14.43 -23.56 14.14
N ARG A 211 -15.46 -22.83 14.58
CA ARG A 211 -16.83 -23.34 14.63
C ARG A 211 -17.47 -23.18 13.27
#